data_c7ddc8b3b9fcd22bb42bddafb96960f7
#
_entry.id   c7ddc8b3b9fcd22bb42bddafb96960f7
#
_cell.length_a   1.000
_cell.length_b   1.000
_cell.length_c   1.000
_cell.angle_alpha   90.00
_cell.angle_beta   90.00
_cell.angle_gamma   90.00
#
_symmetry.space_group_name_H-M   'P 1'
#
loop_
_entity.id
_entity.type
_entity.pdbx_description
1 polymer ?
#
loop_
_entity_poly.entity_id
_entity_poly.type
_entity_poly.pdbx_seq_one_letter_code
_entity_poly.pdbx_strand_id
1 'polypeptide(L)'
;MGSEMCIRDSSIPEALAETELVCASVNVGSTRAGINMDAVAEMGRTVKRAAALTAEQGGMACAKLVVFANAVEDNPFMAGAFHGVGEPECEVHVGVSGPGVVQHALQSVHGQPFDVVAETVKKTAFRITRMGQLVAQEASARLGVPFGIVDLSLAPTPAVGDSVAAVLEEMGLESVGGPGTTAALALLNDAVKKGGVMASSSVGGLSGAFIPVSEDEGMIAAAKAGTLCVDKLEAMTCVCSVGLDMIAVPGDTSAETISAIIADEAAIGMVNNKTTAVRLLPTPGKNVGHTVEMGGLLGSAPVMPVHKESSADFIQRGGRIPAPLHSLRN
;
A
#
# COMPACT_ATOMS: atom_id res chain seq x y z
N MET A 1 -21.56 4.57 -19.86
CA MET A 1 -20.38 4.85 -19.03
C MET A 1 -19.41 3.66 -18.85
N GLY A 2 -19.80 2.40 -19.14
CA GLY A 2 -18.88 1.25 -19.04
C GLY A 2 -17.86 1.10 -20.16
N SER A 3 -18.12 1.65 -21.35
CA SER A 3 -17.27 1.41 -22.53
C SER A 3 -16.00 2.29 -22.59
N GLU A 4 -16.03 3.50 -22.05
CA GLU A 4 -14.86 4.39 -22.12
C GLU A 4 -13.76 4.02 -21.10
N MET A 5 -14.14 3.49 -19.94
CA MET A 5 -13.16 3.03 -18.95
C MET A 5 -12.41 1.79 -19.44
N CYS A 6 -13.09 0.81 -20.04
CA CYS A 6 -12.47 -0.39 -20.58
C CYS A 6 -11.45 -0.12 -21.71
N ILE A 7 -11.68 0.92 -22.53
CA ILE A 7 -10.76 1.28 -23.63
C ILE A 7 -9.48 1.94 -23.09
N ARG A 8 -9.59 2.79 -22.07
CA ARG A 8 -8.43 3.44 -21.45
C ARG A 8 -7.59 2.43 -20.67
N ASP A 9 -8.21 1.55 -19.91
CA ASP A 9 -7.53 0.56 -19.08
C ASP A 9 -6.80 -0.48 -19.92
N SER A 10 -7.27 -0.79 -21.13
CA SER A 10 -6.62 -1.74 -22.03
C SER A 10 -5.26 -1.29 -22.56
N SER A 11 -4.92 -0.01 -22.51
CA SER A 11 -3.63 0.54 -22.97
C SER A 11 -2.60 0.71 -21.84
N ILE A 12 -3.00 0.53 -20.58
CA ILE A 12 -2.10 0.68 -19.43
C ILE A 12 -0.90 -0.27 -19.48
N PRO A 13 -1.06 -1.57 -19.78
CA PRO A 13 0.06 -2.49 -19.82
C PRO A 13 1.16 -2.08 -20.81
N GLU A 14 0.77 -1.66 -22.01
CA GLU A 14 1.68 -1.22 -23.06
C GLU A 14 2.40 0.07 -22.65
N ALA A 15 1.66 1.06 -22.17
CA ALA A 15 2.24 2.32 -21.70
C ALA A 15 3.26 2.10 -20.59
N LEU A 16 2.97 1.19 -19.63
CA LEU A 16 3.89 0.87 -18.56
C LEU A 16 5.10 0.03 -19.02
N ALA A 17 4.92 -0.79 -20.06
CA ALA A 17 6.03 -1.58 -20.60
C ALA A 17 7.01 -0.72 -21.41
N GLU A 18 6.53 0.32 -22.09
CA GLU A 18 7.34 1.17 -22.96
C GLU A 18 8.14 2.25 -22.22
N THR A 19 7.81 2.55 -20.96
CA THR A 19 8.44 3.65 -20.21
C THR A 19 8.97 3.18 -18.87
N GLU A 20 10.06 3.79 -18.40
CA GLU A 20 10.64 3.51 -17.08
C GLU A 20 10.01 4.38 -15.96
N LEU A 21 9.56 5.58 -16.29
CA LEU A 21 9.17 6.61 -15.32
C LEU A 21 7.67 6.74 -15.11
N VAL A 22 6.86 6.28 -16.07
CA VAL A 22 5.40 6.40 -15.97
C VAL A 22 4.83 5.33 -15.06
N CYS A 23 3.99 5.76 -14.13
CA CYS A 23 3.19 4.90 -13.27
C CYS A 23 1.71 5.14 -13.55
N ALA A 24 0.87 4.19 -13.15
CA ALA A 24 -0.58 4.29 -13.27
C ALA A 24 -1.29 3.81 -12.02
N SER A 25 -2.45 4.39 -11.74
CA SER A 25 -3.35 3.92 -10.70
C SER A 25 -4.80 3.96 -11.18
N VAL A 26 -5.59 3.00 -10.70
CA VAL A 26 -7.01 2.86 -11.02
C VAL A 26 -7.80 2.70 -9.73
N ASN A 27 -8.86 3.47 -9.54
CA ASN A 27 -9.75 3.33 -8.40
C ASN A 27 -10.99 2.51 -8.80
N VAL A 28 -11.14 1.30 -8.23
CA VAL A 28 -12.20 0.35 -8.59
C VAL A 28 -13.41 0.41 -7.65
N GLY A 29 -13.31 1.12 -6.55
CA GLY A 29 -14.40 1.16 -5.56
C GLY A 29 -14.26 2.25 -4.52
N SER A 30 -15.33 2.44 -3.77
CA SER A 30 -15.34 3.32 -2.61
C SER A 30 -16.45 2.95 -1.63
N THR A 31 -16.30 3.39 -0.39
CA THR A 31 -17.32 3.28 0.64
C THR A 31 -18.68 3.86 0.20
N ARG A 32 -18.69 4.89 -0.66
CA ARG A 32 -19.91 5.55 -1.12
C ARG A 32 -20.53 4.88 -2.34
N ALA A 33 -19.72 4.30 -3.22
CA ALA A 33 -20.18 3.78 -4.51
C ALA A 33 -20.22 2.24 -4.55
N GLY A 34 -19.63 1.55 -3.59
CA GLY A 34 -19.42 0.11 -3.67
C GLY A 34 -18.25 -0.25 -4.59
N ILE A 35 -18.14 -1.51 -4.99
CA ILE A 35 -17.05 -2.04 -5.81
C ILE A 35 -17.57 -2.30 -7.23
N ASN A 36 -16.86 -1.78 -8.22
CA ASN A 36 -17.13 -2.05 -9.62
C ASN A 36 -16.41 -3.37 -10.03
N MET A 37 -17.15 -4.49 -10.05
CA MET A 37 -16.60 -5.81 -10.33
C MET A 37 -16.16 -5.98 -11.80
N ASP A 38 -16.74 -5.21 -12.73
CA ASP A 38 -16.27 -5.22 -14.12
C ASP A 38 -14.88 -4.57 -14.23
N ALA A 39 -14.66 -3.45 -13.50
CA ALA A 39 -13.33 -2.83 -13.40
C ALA A 39 -12.33 -3.75 -12.68
N VAL A 40 -12.74 -4.42 -11.60
CA VAL A 40 -11.91 -5.41 -10.88
C VAL A 40 -11.46 -6.53 -11.82
N ALA A 41 -12.38 -7.09 -12.60
CA ALA A 41 -12.08 -8.14 -13.58
C ALA A 41 -11.11 -7.65 -14.66
N GLU A 42 -11.26 -6.40 -15.13
CA GLU A 42 -10.34 -5.80 -16.09
C GLU A 42 -8.96 -5.58 -15.51
N MET A 43 -8.89 -5.13 -14.25
CA MET A 43 -7.59 -4.91 -13.60
C MET A 43 -6.79 -6.20 -13.39
N GLY A 44 -7.44 -7.34 -13.09
CA GLY A 44 -6.75 -8.62 -13.04
C GLY A 44 -6.13 -9.02 -14.40
N ARG A 45 -6.85 -8.78 -15.51
CA ARG A 45 -6.33 -8.98 -16.86
C ARG A 45 -5.19 -8.02 -17.19
N THR A 46 -5.35 -6.76 -16.81
CA THR A 46 -4.34 -5.69 -16.98
C THR A 46 -3.03 -6.03 -16.28
N VAL A 47 -3.09 -6.43 -15.01
CA VAL A 47 -1.91 -6.86 -14.22
C VAL A 47 -1.25 -8.08 -14.88
N LYS A 48 -2.04 -9.08 -15.27
CA LYS A 48 -1.52 -10.28 -15.94
C LYS A 48 -0.82 -9.96 -17.27
N ARG A 49 -1.39 -9.05 -18.08
CA ARG A 49 -0.81 -8.60 -19.34
C ARG A 49 0.45 -7.76 -19.12
N ALA A 50 0.45 -6.86 -18.15
CA ALA A 50 1.63 -6.06 -17.79
C ALA A 50 2.81 -6.97 -17.37
N ALA A 51 2.54 -8.01 -16.58
CA ALA A 51 3.54 -9.01 -16.22
C ALA A 51 4.10 -9.74 -17.44
N ALA A 52 3.23 -10.14 -18.39
CA ALA A 52 3.63 -10.85 -19.59
C ALA A 52 4.48 -9.97 -20.54
N LEU A 53 4.10 -8.69 -20.73
CA LEU A 53 4.83 -7.76 -21.59
C LEU A 53 6.23 -7.43 -21.05
N THR A 54 6.44 -7.53 -19.74
CA THR A 54 7.73 -7.28 -19.10
C THR A 54 8.34 -8.54 -18.48
N ALA A 55 8.05 -9.70 -19.06
CA ALA A 55 8.50 -11.00 -18.52
C ALA A 55 10.01 -11.10 -18.39
N GLU A 56 10.77 -10.58 -19.36
CA GLU A 56 12.24 -10.55 -19.32
C GLU A 56 12.81 -9.69 -18.19
N GLN A 57 12.01 -8.75 -17.69
CA GLN A 57 12.32 -7.87 -16.57
C GLN A 57 11.63 -8.34 -15.27
N GLY A 58 11.17 -9.59 -15.20
CA GLY A 58 10.51 -10.16 -14.02
C GLY A 58 9.12 -9.63 -13.73
N GLY A 59 8.42 -9.03 -14.71
CA GLY A 59 7.09 -8.46 -14.54
C GLY A 59 7.09 -7.01 -14.02
N MET A 60 8.17 -6.25 -14.24
CA MET A 60 8.41 -4.93 -13.64
C MET A 60 7.29 -3.90 -13.90
N ALA A 61 6.55 -3.98 -15.00
CA ALA A 61 5.43 -3.07 -15.25
C ALA A 61 4.36 -3.14 -14.14
N CYS A 62 4.22 -4.30 -13.47
CA CYS A 62 3.29 -4.44 -12.36
C CYS A 62 3.68 -3.62 -11.12
N ALA A 63 4.98 -3.37 -10.89
CA ALA A 63 5.45 -2.52 -9.80
C ALA A 63 5.05 -1.04 -9.98
N LYS A 64 4.68 -0.65 -11.20
CA LYS A 64 4.24 0.71 -11.56
C LYS A 64 2.72 0.86 -11.65
N LEU A 65 1.96 -0.19 -11.31
CA LEU A 65 0.50 -0.21 -11.37
C LEU A 65 -0.11 -0.47 -10.01
N VAL A 66 -0.96 0.43 -9.55
CA VAL A 66 -1.66 0.31 -8.28
C VAL A 66 -3.17 0.35 -8.50
N VAL A 67 -3.90 -0.59 -7.89
CA VAL A 67 -5.36 -0.62 -7.91
C VAL A 67 -5.88 -0.20 -6.54
N PHE A 68 -6.68 0.85 -6.50
CA PHE A 68 -7.19 1.45 -5.27
C PHE A 68 -8.69 1.19 -5.05
N ALA A 69 -9.07 1.19 -3.78
CA ALA A 69 -10.40 1.54 -3.31
C ALA A 69 -10.31 2.68 -2.30
N ASN A 70 -11.25 3.63 -2.34
CA ASN A 70 -11.17 4.89 -1.60
C ASN A 70 -9.84 5.63 -1.83
N ALA A 71 -9.44 5.77 -3.08
CA ALA A 71 -8.21 6.48 -3.43
C ALA A 71 -8.19 7.87 -2.80
N VAL A 72 -7.04 8.25 -2.25
CA VAL A 72 -6.78 9.60 -1.73
C VAL A 72 -6.17 10.46 -2.82
N GLU A 73 -6.41 11.75 -2.71
CA GLU A 73 -5.77 12.78 -3.50
C GLU A 73 -4.38 13.09 -2.93
N ASP A 74 -3.49 13.64 -3.74
CA ASP A 74 -2.19 14.22 -3.30
C ASP A 74 -1.23 13.24 -2.62
N ASN A 75 -1.22 12.01 -3.09
CA ASN A 75 -0.38 10.97 -2.53
C ASN A 75 1.06 11.03 -3.10
N PRO A 76 2.09 11.34 -2.29
CA PRO A 76 3.47 11.41 -2.77
C PRO A 76 4.24 10.08 -2.73
N PHE A 77 3.67 8.99 -2.17
CA PHE A 77 4.42 7.75 -1.91
C PHE A 77 4.12 6.58 -2.84
N MET A 78 2.96 6.53 -3.46
CA MET A 78 2.57 5.38 -4.29
C MET A 78 2.73 5.69 -5.78
N ALA A 79 2.85 4.63 -6.58
CA ALA A 79 2.81 4.72 -8.03
C ALA A 79 1.45 5.27 -8.49
N GLY A 80 1.45 6.49 -8.97
CA GLY A 80 0.25 7.21 -9.38
C GLY A 80 -0.41 7.99 -8.24
N ALA A 81 -0.79 9.20 -8.54
CA ALA A 81 -1.54 10.08 -7.66
C ALA A 81 -2.86 10.46 -8.32
N PHE A 82 -3.85 10.82 -7.50
CA PHE A 82 -5.11 11.35 -7.95
C PHE A 82 -5.15 12.85 -7.65
N HIS A 83 -5.36 13.66 -8.66
CA HIS A 83 -5.51 15.10 -8.51
C HIS A 83 -6.94 15.43 -8.07
N GLY A 84 -7.08 16.20 -7.02
CA GLY A 84 -8.37 16.58 -6.46
C GLY A 84 -9.11 17.65 -7.25
N VAL A 85 -10.42 17.70 -7.07
CA VAL A 85 -11.27 18.73 -7.67
C VAL A 85 -11.14 20.03 -6.88
N GLY A 86 -10.73 21.09 -7.52
CA GLY A 86 -10.58 22.41 -6.89
C GLY A 86 -9.17 22.71 -6.37
N GLU A 87 -8.24 21.79 -6.59
CA GLU A 87 -6.82 22.01 -6.30
C GLU A 87 -6.17 22.85 -7.40
N PRO A 88 -5.04 23.53 -7.11
CA PRO A 88 -4.28 24.25 -8.11
C PRO A 88 -3.68 23.29 -9.14
N GLU A 89 -3.41 23.75 -10.34
CA GLU A 89 -2.80 22.93 -11.42
C GLU A 89 -1.41 22.38 -11.03
N CYS A 90 -0.75 23.00 -10.08
CA CYS A 90 0.56 22.58 -9.56
C CYS A 90 0.69 22.92 -8.08
N GLU A 91 1.04 21.97 -7.26
CA GLU A 91 1.34 22.17 -5.84
C GLU A 91 2.43 21.22 -5.35
N VAL A 92 3.01 21.53 -4.20
CA VAL A 92 4.07 20.74 -3.57
C VAL A 92 3.51 19.94 -2.42
N HIS A 93 3.64 18.61 -2.49
CA HIS A 93 3.41 17.70 -1.39
C HIS A 93 4.73 17.14 -0.89
N VAL A 94 4.84 16.93 0.43
CA VAL A 94 6.05 16.35 1.02
C VAL A 94 5.71 15.04 1.72
N GLY A 95 6.27 13.95 1.21
CA GLY A 95 6.29 12.67 1.89
C GLY A 95 7.48 12.58 2.84
N VAL A 96 7.22 12.20 4.09
CA VAL A 96 8.26 11.96 5.09
C VAL A 96 8.13 10.54 5.60
N SER A 97 9.19 9.76 5.45
CA SER A 97 9.30 8.41 6.01
C SER A 97 10.16 8.42 7.27
N GLY A 98 10.07 7.38 8.08
CA GLY A 98 10.88 7.28 9.27
C GLY A 98 10.68 6.03 10.13
N PRO A 99 10.56 4.81 9.55
CA PRO A 99 10.49 3.58 10.35
C PRO A 99 11.65 3.45 11.32
N GLY A 100 12.89 3.67 10.85
CA GLY A 100 14.09 3.60 11.68
C GLY A 100 14.11 4.60 12.85
N VAL A 101 13.58 5.81 12.66
CA VAL A 101 13.46 6.80 13.74
C VAL A 101 12.47 6.33 14.81
N VAL A 102 11.35 5.74 14.38
CA VAL A 102 10.34 5.18 15.30
C VAL A 102 10.90 3.96 16.03
N GLN A 103 11.56 3.04 15.33
CA GLN A 103 12.22 1.88 15.93
C GLN A 103 13.22 2.31 17.01
N HIS A 104 14.11 3.24 16.71
CA HIS A 104 15.08 3.76 17.66
C HIS A 104 14.42 4.38 18.89
N ALA A 105 13.32 5.12 18.71
CA ALA A 105 12.57 5.67 19.82
C ALA A 105 11.97 4.59 20.72
N LEU A 106 11.44 3.50 20.13
CA LEU A 106 10.85 2.38 20.87
C LEU A 106 11.87 1.58 21.66
N GLN A 107 13.11 1.47 21.21
CA GLN A 107 14.18 0.84 21.96
C GLN A 107 14.36 1.45 23.37
N SER A 108 14.11 2.77 23.49
CA SER A 108 14.20 3.47 24.79
C SER A 108 13.08 3.12 25.77
N VAL A 109 12.00 2.50 25.29
CA VAL A 109 10.82 2.11 26.07
C VAL A 109 10.52 0.61 25.95
N HIS A 110 11.54 -0.18 25.61
CA HIS A 110 11.42 -1.64 25.48
C HIS A 110 10.81 -2.26 26.75
N GLY A 111 9.81 -3.13 26.56
CA GLY A 111 9.12 -3.80 27.66
C GLY A 111 8.17 -2.91 28.49
N GLN A 112 8.00 -1.63 28.13
CA GLN A 112 7.03 -0.75 28.79
C GLN A 112 5.59 -1.06 28.33
N PRO A 113 4.56 -0.66 29.10
CA PRO A 113 3.16 -0.81 28.71
C PRO A 113 2.81 -0.13 27.39
N PHE A 114 1.78 -0.64 26.68
CA PHE A 114 1.41 -0.15 25.34
C PHE A 114 0.96 1.31 25.28
N ASP A 115 0.46 1.88 26.37
CA ASP A 115 0.17 3.32 26.46
C ASP A 115 1.46 4.17 26.38
N VAL A 116 2.56 3.71 26.99
CA VAL A 116 3.88 4.34 26.87
C VAL A 116 4.44 4.20 25.47
N VAL A 117 4.28 3.01 24.85
CA VAL A 117 4.68 2.76 23.45
C VAL A 117 3.92 3.69 22.51
N ALA A 118 2.59 3.75 22.62
CA ALA A 118 1.75 4.61 21.79
C ALA A 118 2.11 6.10 21.92
N GLU A 119 2.36 6.57 23.16
CA GLU A 119 2.75 7.96 23.40
C GLU A 119 4.12 8.28 22.81
N THR A 120 5.05 7.32 22.85
CA THR A 120 6.39 7.45 22.26
C THR A 120 6.30 7.56 20.73
N VAL A 121 5.54 6.67 20.08
CA VAL A 121 5.29 6.72 18.64
C VAL A 121 4.66 8.05 18.25
N LYS A 122 3.60 8.47 18.96
CA LYS A 122 2.90 9.73 18.70
C LYS A 122 3.82 10.94 18.78
N LYS A 123 4.66 11.05 19.82
CA LYS A 123 5.64 12.14 19.97
C LYS A 123 6.70 12.13 18.87
N THR A 124 7.14 10.95 18.45
CA THR A 124 8.11 10.79 17.37
C THR A 124 7.49 11.22 16.04
N ALA A 125 6.30 10.74 15.73
CA ALA A 125 5.53 11.12 14.54
C ALA A 125 5.28 12.63 14.48
N PHE A 126 4.92 13.26 15.60
CA PHE A 126 4.78 14.71 15.70
C PHE A 126 6.05 15.44 15.24
N ARG A 127 7.22 15.02 15.74
CA ARG A 127 8.50 15.69 15.39
C ARG A 127 8.84 15.52 13.92
N ILE A 128 8.65 14.31 13.37
CA ILE A 128 8.91 14.02 11.96
C ILE A 128 7.98 14.87 11.07
N THR A 129 6.69 14.93 11.37
CA THR A 129 5.71 15.73 10.61
C THR A 129 6.06 17.22 10.64
N ARG A 130 6.46 17.76 11.79
CA ARG A 130 6.90 19.17 11.90
C ARG A 130 8.11 19.46 11.02
N MET A 131 9.06 18.53 10.94
CA MET A 131 10.20 18.66 10.04
C MET A 131 9.76 18.67 8.57
N GLY A 132 8.89 17.73 8.18
CA GLY A 132 8.32 17.67 6.84
C GLY A 132 7.61 18.97 6.45
N GLN A 133 6.82 19.54 7.35
CA GLN A 133 6.13 20.82 7.11
C GLN A 133 7.11 21.97 6.88
N LEU A 134 8.18 22.06 7.66
CA LEU A 134 9.20 23.11 7.48
C LEU A 134 9.86 23.00 6.10
N VAL A 135 10.21 21.79 5.67
CA VAL A 135 10.78 21.54 4.34
C VAL A 135 9.78 21.90 3.24
N ALA A 136 8.51 21.52 3.40
CA ALA A 136 7.45 21.81 2.44
C ALA A 136 7.23 23.32 2.26
N GLN A 137 7.18 24.07 3.34
CA GLN A 137 7.01 25.52 3.32
C GLN A 137 8.20 26.22 2.64
N GLU A 138 9.41 25.78 2.91
CA GLU A 138 10.61 26.32 2.26
C GLU A 138 10.64 25.97 0.76
N ALA A 139 10.30 24.74 0.39
CA ALA A 139 10.21 24.33 -1.01
C ALA A 139 9.15 25.14 -1.77
N SER A 140 7.96 25.29 -1.19
CA SER A 140 6.87 26.11 -1.72
C SER A 140 7.32 27.57 -1.98
N ALA A 141 7.97 28.17 -0.99
CA ALA A 141 8.47 29.54 -1.12
C ALA A 141 9.51 29.70 -2.24
N ARG A 142 10.44 28.73 -2.37
CA ARG A 142 11.49 28.77 -3.41
C ARG A 142 10.94 28.53 -4.82
N LEU A 143 9.97 27.64 -4.96
CA LEU A 143 9.39 27.25 -6.24
C LEU A 143 8.29 28.21 -6.69
N GLY A 144 7.73 29.03 -5.79
CA GLY A 144 6.56 29.86 -6.07
C GLY A 144 5.29 29.04 -6.33
N VAL A 145 5.20 27.82 -5.77
CA VAL A 145 4.10 26.88 -5.95
C VAL A 145 3.41 26.65 -4.60
N PRO A 146 2.08 26.62 -4.51
CA PRO A 146 1.38 26.36 -3.25
C PRO A 146 1.84 25.07 -2.57
N PHE A 147 1.81 25.08 -1.23
CA PHE A 147 2.01 23.88 -0.43
C PHE A 147 0.67 23.21 -0.13
N GLY A 148 0.53 21.96 -0.47
CA GLY A 148 -0.65 21.12 -0.21
C GLY A 148 -0.54 20.38 1.11
N ILE A 149 0.02 19.15 1.10
CA ILE A 149 0.05 18.31 2.29
C ILE A 149 1.43 17.80 2.68
N VAL A 150 1.55 17.41 3.96
CA VAL A 150 2.59 16.50 4.45
C VAL A 150 2.00 15.12 4.62
N ASP A 151 2.57 14.15 3.96
CA ASP A 151 2.27 12.73 4.16
C ASP A 151 3.33 12.11 5.06
N LEU A 152 2.95 11.75 6.28
CA LEU A 152 3.79 10.96 7.18
C LEU A 152 3.42 9.49 7.03
N SER A 153 4.02 8.84 6.06
CA SER A 153 3.93 7.40 5.89
C SER A 153 5.22 6.74 6.35
N LEU A 154 5.09 5.79 7.30
CA LEU A 154 6.20 4.91 7.63
C LEU A 154 6.36 3.94 6.46
N ALA A 155 6.95 4.42 5.37
CA ALA A 155 7.23 3.67 4.17
C ALA A 155 8.68 3.15 4.28
N PRO A 156 8.88 1.84 4.49
CA PRO A 156 10.22 1.30 4.67
C PRO A 156 11.03 1.35 3.38
N THR A 157 12.34 1.18 3.52
CA THR A 157 13.24 0.92 2.41
C THR A 157 13.96 -0.41 2.64
N PRO A 158 14.58 -1.02 1.61
CA PRO A 158 15.33 -2.26 1.79
C PRO A 158 16.61 -2.11 2.66
N ALA A 159 16.91 -0.89 3.10
CA ALA A 159 18.06 -0.61 3.94
C ALA A 159 17.88 -1.17 5.35
N VAL A 160 18.96 -1.76 5.88
CA VAL A 160 18.97 -2.26 7.27
C VAL A 160 18.67 -1.14 8.24
N GLY A 161 17.72 -1.37 9.13
CA GLY A 161 17.29 -0.41 10.14
C GLY A 161 16.19 0.58 9.69
N ASP A 162 15.60 0.35 8.52
CA ASP A 162 14.46 1.13 8.02
C ASP A 162 13.26 0.21 7.70
N SER A 163 12.80 -0.52 8.71
CA SER A 163 11.80 -1.59 8.61
C SER A 163 10.61 -1.35 9.52
N VAL A 164 9.39 -1.42 8.99
CA VAL A 164 8.15 -1.43 9.77
C VAL A 164 7.99 -2.75 10.51
N ALA A 165 8.42 -3.86 9.93
CA ALA A 165 8.43 -5.15 10.63
C ALA A 165 9.27 -5.05 11.92
N ALA A 166 10.47 -4.47 11.85
CA ALA A 166 11.33 -4.27 13.03
C ALA A 166 10.67 -3.36 14.09
N VAL A 167 9.89 -2.35 13.68
CA VAL A 167 9.09 -1.53 14.62
C VAL A 167 8.05 -2.38 15.34
N LEU A 168 7.37 -3.29 14.63
CA LEU A 168 6.36 -4.17 15.23
C LEU A 168 7.00 -5.22 16.15
N GLU A 169 8.16 -5.74 15.79
CA GLU A 169 8.93 -6.71 16.59
C GLU A 169 9.49 -6.06 17.86
N GLU A 170 9.89 -4.79 17.82
CA GLU A 170 10.29 -4.02 19.00
C GLU A 170 9.15 -3.89 20.04
N MET A 171 7.88 -4.02 19.60
CA MET A 171 6.72 -4.07 20.51
C MET A 171 6.55 -5.42 21.22
N GLY A 172 7.45 -6.38 21.00
CA GLY A 172 7.49 -7.68 21.67
C GLY A 172 6.99 -8.86 20.83
N LEU A 173 6.90 -8.70 19.51
CA LEU A 173 6.64 -9.82 18.61
C LEU A 173 7.95 -10.52 18.26
N GLU A 174 7.97 -11.84 18.29
CA GLU A 174 9.13 -12.63 17.85
C GLU A 174 9.37 -12.50 16.33
N SER A 175 8.28 -12.45 15.57
CA SER A 175 8.30 -12.24 14.13
C SER A 175 6.98 -11.61 13.65
N VAL A 176 7.08 -10.69 12.72
CA VAL A 176 5.91 -10.15 12.02
C VAL A 176 5.20 -11.27 11.25
N GLY A 177 3.87 -11.21 11.20
CA GLY A 177 3.03 -12.27 10.61
C GLY A 177 2.40 -13.18 11.65
N GLY A 178 3.03 -13.38 12.82
CA GLY A 178 2.47 -14.15 13.93
C GLY A 178 1.25 -13.49 14.62
N PRO A 179 0.59 -14.20 15.54
CA PRO A 179 -0.48 -13.63 16.36
C PRO A 179 0.00 -12.37 17.10
N GLY A 180 -0.84 -11.34 17.15
CA GLY A 180 -0.49 -10.03 17.72
C GLY A 180 -0.07 -8.98 16.69
N THR A 181 0.44 -9.36 15.51
CA THR A 181 0.92 -8.42 14.48
C THR A 181 -0.13 -7.41 14.06
N THR A 182 -1.37 -7.84 13.81
CA THR A 182 -2.46 -6.92 13.42
C THR A 182 -2.78 -5.93 14.55
N ALA A 183 -2.74 -6.35 15.81
CA ALA A 183 -2.97 -5.45 16.95
C ALA A 183 -1.84 -4.43 17.14
N ALA A 184 -0.58 -4.87 17.02
CA ALA A 184 0.58 -3.99 17.06
C ALA A 184 0.56 -2.96 15.92
N LEU A 185 0.20 -3.39 14.70
CA LEU A 185 0.05 -2.51 13.54
C LEU A 185 -1.08 -1.50 13.73
N ALA A 186 -2.21 -1.90 14.32
CA ALA A 186 -3.30 -0.99 14.64
C ALA A 186 -2.86 0.12 15.61
N LEU A 187 -2.12 -0.23 16.66
CA LEU A 187 -1.51 0.74 17.59
C LEU A 187 -0.56 1.68 16.86
N LEU A 188 0.37 1.13 16.07
CA LEU A 188 1.36 1.90 15.32
C LEU A 188 0.68 2.91 14.39
N ASN A 189 -0.23 2.44 13.55
CA ASN A 189 -0.91 3.26 12.57
C ASN A 189 -1.73 4.40 13.21
N ASP A 190 -2.46 4.12 14.28
CA ASP A 190 -3.25 5.11 15.02
C ASP A 190 -2.35 6.16 15.71
N ALA A 191 -1.27 5.72 16.36
CA ALA A 191 -0.35 6.62 17.03
C ALA A 191 0.39 7.55 16.06
N VAL A 192 0.78 7.03 14.89
CA VAL A 192 1.39 7.84 13.80
C VAL A 192 0.42 8.90 13.32
N LYS A 193 -0.83 8.53 13.01
CA LYS A 193 -1.87 9.48 12.55
C LYS A 193 -2.15 10.55 13.61
N LYS A 194 -2.28 10.19 14.86
CA LYS A 194 -2.48 11.14 15.98
C LYS A 194 -1.32 12.12 16.10
N GLY A 195 -0.09 11.65 15.98
CA GLY A 195 1.10 12.49 15.98
C GLY A 195 1.13 13.49 14.83
N GLY A 196 0.80 13.03 13.63
CA GLY A 196 0.70 13.86 12.43
C GLY A 196 -0.34 14.96 12.54
N VAL A 197 -1.58 14.62 12.85
CA VAL A 197 -2.70 15.58 12.98
C VAL A 197 -2.44 16.62 14.07
N MET A 198 -1.75 16.26 15.14
CA MET A 198 -1.36 17.20 16.19
C MET A 198 -0.21 18.13 15.77
N ALA A 199 0.58 17.74 14.77
CA ALA A 199 1.74 18.50 14.31
C ALA A 199 1.41 19.52 13.22
N SER A 200 0.43 19.24 12.36
CA SER A 200 0.09 20.05 11.19
C SER A 200 -1.38 19.96 10.84
N SER A 201 -1.96 21.07 10.38
CA SER A 201 -3.29 21.10 9.76
C SER A 201 -3.28 20.60 8.31
N SER A 202 -2.10 20.43 7.72
CA SER A 202 -1.90 20.02 6.32
C SER A 202 -1.43 18.56 6.22
N VAL A 203 -1.86 17.69 7.13
CA VAL A 203 -1.59 16.24 7.03
C VAL A 203 -2.59 15.59 6.10
N GLY A 204 -2.11 14.80 5.17
CA GLY A 204 -2.95 14.13 4.16
C GLY A 204 -2.30 12.88 3.57
N GLY A 205 -2.67 12.57 2.34
CA GLY A 205 -2.16 11.43 1.61
C GLY A 205 -2.50 10.09 2.28
N LEU A 206 -1.51 9.21 2.33
CA LEU A 206 -1.61 7.87 2.93
C LEU A 206 -1.02 7.77 4.33
N SER A 207 -0.86 8.90 5.02
CA SER A 207 -0.25 8.99 6.36
C SER A 207 -0.56 7.79 7.26
N GLY A 208 0.47 7.14 7.79
CA GLY A 208 0.35 5.96 8.65
C GLY A 208 1.45 4.93 8.42
N ALA A 209 1.18 3.66 8.67
CA ALA A 209 2.14 2.59 8.52
C ALA A 209 1.91 1.80 7.21
N PHE A 210 2.94 1.69 6.38
CA PHE A 210 2.99 0.87 5.17
C PHE A 210 3.52 -0.52 5.48
N ILE A 211 3.10 -1.50 4.69
CA ILE A 211 3.51 -2.90 4.84
C ILE A 211 3.92 -3.51 3.49
N PRO A 212 4.74 -2.85 2.66
CA PRO A 212 5.22 -3.44 1.42
C PRO A 212 6.14 -4.61 1.72
N VAL A 213 6.00 -5.72 0.98
CA VAL A 213 6.82 -6.90 1.28
C VAL A 213 8.23 -6.77 0.72
N SER A 214 8.40 -6.23 -0.49
CA SER A 214 9.73 -6.18 -1.13
C SER A 214 10.63 -5.06 -0.62
N GLU A 215 10.04 -4.04 -0.03
CA GLU A 215 10.72 -2.81 0.37
C GLU A 215 11.11 -2.81 1.88
N ASP A 216 10.84 -3.92 2.60
CA ASP A 216 11.06 -4.05 4.04
C ASP A 216 11.82 -5.34 4.35
N GLU A 217 13.04 -5.23 4.88
CA GLU A 217 13.88 -6.39 5.17
C GLU A 217 13.23 -7.41 6.11
N GLY A 218 12.48 -6.95 7.11
CA GLY A 218 11.79 -7.82 8.06
C GLY A 218 10.56 -8.48 7.44
N MET A 219 9.79 -7.79 6.60
CA MET A 219 8.69 -8.39 5.84
C MET A 219 9.21 -9.44 4.85
N ILE A 220 10.32 -9.17 4.15
CA ILE A 220 10.99 -10.14 3.28
C ILE A 220 11.39 -11.39 4.06
N ALA A 221 12.01 -11.22 5.24
CA ALA A 221 12.44 -12.32 6.08
C ALA A 221 11.26 -13.16 6.58
N ALA A 222 10.20 -12.53 7.06
CA ALA A 222 8.98 -13.18 7.54
C ALA A 222 8.24 -13.95 6.43
N ALA A 223 8.17 -13.38 5.23
CA ALA A 223 7.59 -14.04 4.06
C ALA A 223 8.42 -15.27 3.63
N LYS A 224 9.75 -15.16 3.64
CA LYS A 224 10.66 -16.31 3.37
C LYS A 224 10.54 -17.42 4.42
N ALA A 225 10.35 -17.03 5.68
CA ALA A 225 10.15 -17.97 6.79
C ALA A 225 8.75 -18.61 6.81
N GLY A 226 7.80 -18.06 6.04
CA GLY A 226 6.40 -18.52 6.00
C GLY A 226 5.57 -18.06 7.20
N THR A 227 6.06 -17.18 8.05
CA THR A 227 5.28 -16.56 9.14
C THR A 227 4.34 -15.48 8.62
N LEU A 228 4.70 -14.84 7.50
CA LEU A 228 3.87 -13.87 6.79
C LEU A 228 3.33 -14.49 5.49
N CYS A 229 2.02 -14.55 5.35
CA CYS A 229 1.32 -15.03 4.16
C CYS A 229 0.34 -13.97 3.64
N VAL A 230 -0.24 -14.17 2.46
CA VAL A 230 -1.18 -13.22 1.84
C VAL A 230 -2.39 -13.00 2.73
N ASP A 231 -3.01 -14.05 3.27
CA ASP A 231 -4.17 -13.94 4.16
C ASP A 231 -3.86 -13.12 5.43
N LYS A 232 -2.63 -13.25 5.95
CA LYS A 232 -2.21 -12.45 7.10
C LYS A 232 -2.01 -10.98 6.71
N LEU A 233 -1.47 -10.72 5.53
CA LEU A 233 -1.34 -9.37 4.99
C LEU A 233 -2.72 -8.74 4.80
N GLU A 234 -3.69 -9.45 4.22
CA GLU A 234 -5.09 -8.97 4.10
C GLU A 234 -5.68 -8.59 5.45
N ALA A 235 -5.50 -9.43 6.48
CA ALA A 235 -5.92 -9.07 7.84
C ALA A 235 -5.21 -7.82 8.39
N MET A 236 -3.94 -7.63 8.06
CA MET A 236 -3.17 -6.44 8.43
C MET A 236 -3.63 -5.19 7.67
N THR A 237 -4.09 -5.33 6.43
CA THR A 237 -4.59 -4.21 5.63
C THR A 237 -5.88 -3.59 6.19
N CYS A 238 -6.61 -4.30 7.03
CA CYS A 238 -7.73 -3.71 7.78
C CYS A 238 -7.30 -2.53 8.66
N VAL A 239 -6.03 -2.49 9.10
CA VAL A 239 -5.53 -1.54 10.09
C VAL A 239 -4.28 -0.75 9.65
N CYS A 240 -3.69 -1.08 8.50
CA CYS A 240 -2.59 -0.30 7.91
C CYS A 240 -3.09 0.96 7.21
N SER A 241 -2.20 1.76 6.65
CA SER A 241 -2.57 2.97 5.91
C SER A 241 -2.84 2.75 4.42
N VAL A 242 -2.39 1.65 3.84
CA VAL A 242 -2.47 1.41 2.39
C VAL A 242 -3.22 0.12 2.07
N GLY A 243 -2.56 -1.02 2.00
CA GLY A 243 -3.13 -2.28 1.52
C GLY A 243 -2.04 -3.31 1.23
N LEU A 244 -2.33 -4.24 0.33
CA LEU A 244 -1.35 -5.19 -0.19
C LEU A 244 -0.38 -4.47 -1.12
N ASP A 245 0.87 -4.40 -0.73
CA ASP A 245 1.86 -3.65 -1.49
C ASP A 245 3.10 -4.49 -1.79
N MET A 246 3.53 -4.45 -3.07
CA MET A 246 4.73 -5.12 -3.56
C MET A 246 4.76 -6.62 -3.25
N ILE A 247 3.66 -7.31 -3.52
CA ILE A 247 3.49 -8.74 -3.26
C ILE A 247 3.82 -9.52 -4.54
N ALA A 248 4.94 -10.23 -4.56
CA ALA A 248 5.26 -11.15 -5.64
C ALA A 248 4.48 -12.46 -5.48
N VAL A 249 3.82 -12.88 -6.56
CA VAL A 249 3.04 -14.13 -6.63
C VAL A 249 3.51 -14.99 -7.81
N PRO A 250 3.20 -16.32 -7.84
CA PRO A 250 3.58 -17.18 -8.94
C PRO A 250 3.13 -16.63 -10.30
N GLY A 251 3.99 -16.77 -11.31
CA GLY A 251 3.73 -16.24 -12.64
C GLY A 251 2.54 -16.90 -13.36
N ASP A 252 2.10 -18.07 -12.92
CA ASP A 252 0.93 -18.79 -13.42
C ASP A 252 -0.37 -18.42 -12.68
N THR A 253 -0.32 -17.55 -11.66
CA THR A 253 -1.53 -17.04 -10.99
C THR A 253 -2.50 -16.47 -12.02
N SER A 254 -3.76 -16.93 -11.98
CA SER A 254 -4.76 -16.52 -12.98
C SER A 254 -5.20 -15.07 -12.82
N ALA A 255 -5.71 -14.48 -13.90
CA ALA A 255 -6.27 -13.13 -13.85
C ALA A 255 -7.46 -13.06 -12.88
N GLU A 256 -8.25 -14.13 -12.78
CA GLU A 256 -9.39 -14.23 -11.89
C GLU A 256 -8.97 -14.26 -10.42
N THR A 257 -7.90 -14.98 -10.08
CA THR A 257 -7.33 -14.97 -8.72
C THR A 257 -6.80 -13.58 -8.35
N ILE A 258 -6.09 -12.93 -9.26
CA ILE A 258 -5.63 -11.54 -9.06
C ILE A 258 -6.81 -10.60 -8.85
N SER A 259 -7.86 -10.74 -9.67
CA SER A 259 -9.11 -9.97 -9.54
C SER A 259 -9.78 -10.21 -8.18
N ALA A 260 -9.80 -11.45 -7.70
CA ALA A 260 -10.40 -11.78 -6.41
C ALA A 260 -9.65 -11.11 -5.24
N ILE A 261 -8.32 -11.14 -5.25
CA ILE A 261 -7.50 -10.43 -4.26
C ILE A 261 -7.76 -8.91 -4.30
N ILE A 262 -7.90 -8.33 -5.50
CA ILE A 262 -8.28 -6.92 -5.65
C ILE A 262 -9.69 -6.67 -5.07
N ALA A 263 -10.63 -7.58 -5.28
CA ALA A 263 -11.99 -7.46 -4.73
C ALA A 263 -12.01 -7.52 -3.20
N ASP A 264 -11.21 -8.42 -2.60
CA ASP A 264 -11.11 -8.58 -1.15
C ASP A 264 -10.52 -7.33 -0.50
N GLU A 265 -9.45 -6.79 -1.05
CA GLU A 265 -8.87 -5.52 -0.59
C GLU A 265 -9.82 -4.34 -0.78
N ALA A 266 -10.53 -4.27 -1.90
CA ALA A 266 -11.54 -3.24 -2.11
C ALA A 266 -12.70 -3.36 -1.10
N ALA A 267 -13.09 -4.59 -0.72
CA ALA A 267 -14.11 -4.83 0.30
C ALA A 267 -13.62 -4.39 1.70
N ILE A 268 -12.38 -4.69 2.05
CA ILE A 268 -11.74 -4.23 3.29
C ILE A 268 -11.78 -2.69 3.35
N GLY A 269 -11.34 -2.03 2.30
CA GLY A 269 -11.34 -0.57 2.22
C GLY A 269 -12.74 0.02 2.30
N MET A 270 -13.68 -0.54 1.55
CA MET A 270 -15.06 -0.09 1.49
C MET A 270 -15.76 -0.18 2.85
N VAL A 271 -15.65 -1.32 3.54
CA VAL A 271 -16.33 -1.57 4.82
C VAL A 271 -15.71 -0.75 5.95
N ASN A 272 -14.39 -0.62 5.97
CA ASN A 272 -13.67 0.10 7.00
C ASN A 272 -13.55 1.62 6.73
N ASN A 273 -14.11 2.12 5.62
CA ASN A 273 -14.00 3.52 5.20
C ASN A 273 -12.55 4.01 5.22
N LYS A 274 -11.66 3.21 4.65
CA LYS A 274 -10.24 3.52 4.52
C LYS A 274 -9.76 3.28 3.10
N THR A 275 -8.66 3.91 2.71
CA THR A 275 -7.96 3.58 1.48
C THR A 275 -7.37 2.19 1.58
N THR A 276 -7.59 1.38 0.54
CA THR A 276 -6.82 0.18 0.28
C THR A 276 -6.24 0.24 -1.12
N ALA A 277 -5.10 -0.38 -1.30
CA ALA A 277 -4.39 -0.47 -2.56
C ALA A 277 -3.88 -1.89 -2.77
N VAL A 278 -3.75 -2.29 -4.04
CA VAL A 278 -3.17 -3.58 -4.43
C VAL A 278 -2.10 -3.33 -5.48
N ARG A 279 -0.87 -3.74 -5.15
CA ARG A 279 0.28 -3.79 -6.05
C ARG A 279 0.84 -5.21 -6.05
N LEU A 280 0.26 -6.06 -6.92
CA LEU A 280 0.64 -7.46 -7.09
C LEU A 280 1.58 -7.62 -8.27
N LEU A 281 2.58 -8.47 -8.10
CA LEU A 281 3.61 -8.77 -9.09
C LEU A 281 3.57 -10.27 -9.47
N PRO A 282 2.72 -10.68 -10.42
CA PRO A 282 2.85 -12.01 -11.01
C PRO A 282 4.21 -12.10 -11.70
N THR A 283 5.01 -13.11 -11.32
CA THR A 283 6.42 -13.20 -11.74
C THR A 283 6.61 -14.28 -12.78
N PRO A 284 6.65 -13.94 -14.09
CA PRO A 284 6.71 -14.93 -15.15
C PRO A 284 7.87 -15.90 -14.96
N GLY A 285 7.58 -17.21 -15.08
CA GLY A 285 8.58 -18.29 -14.94
C GLY A 285 9.05 -18.56 -13.51
N LYS A 286 8.53 -17.86 -12.50
CA LYS A 286 8.90 -18.08 -11.09
C LYS A 286 7.73 -18.62 -10.29
N ASN A 287 8.04 -19.39 -9.27
CA ASN A 287 7.10 -20.00 -8.33
C ASN A 287 7.55 -19.76 -6.89
N VAL A 288 6.75 -20.21 -5.93
CA VAL A 288 7.08 -20.19 -4.50
C VAL A 288 8.49 -20.77 -4.26
N GLY A 289 9.24 -20.09 -3.42
CA GLY A 289 10.66 -20.40 -3.15
C GLY A 289 11.66 -19.60 -3.98
N HIS A 290 11.21 -18.92 -5.03
CA HIS A 290 12.06 -17.96 -5.76
C HIS A 290 12.00 -16.56 -5.13
N THR A 291 12.96 -15.74 -5.49
CA THR A 291 12.98 -14.30 -5.18
C THR A 291 13.07 -13.50 -6.48
N VAL A 292 12.43 -12.36 -6.54
CA VAL A 292 12.50 -11.40 -7.64
C VAL A 292 13.29 -10.19 -7.16
N GLU A 293 14.36 -9.88 -7.89
CA GLU A 293 15.14 -8.67 -7.64
C GLU A 293 14.60 -7.54 -8.50
N MET A 294 14.19 -6.44 -7.85
CA MET A 294 13.68 -5.25 -8.53
C MET A 294 14.68 -4.09 -8.45
N GLY A 295 15.59 -4.15 -7.50
CA GLY A 295 16.65 -3.16 -7.32
C GLY A 295 16.16 -1.83 -6.73
N GLY A 296 17.12 -0.97 -6.40
CA GLY A 296 16.85 0.36 -5.85
C GLY A 296 15.97 0.32 -4.60
N LEU A 297 15.01 1.23 -4.54
CA LEU A 297 14.06 1.34 -3.43
C LEU A 297 12.99 0.23 -3.44
N LEU A 298 12.77 -0.45 -4.58
CA LEU A 298 11.79 -1.53 -4.68
C LEU A 298 12.28 -2.85 -4.09
N GLY A 299 13.58 -3.00 -3.87
CA GLY A 299 14.20 -4.11 -3.18
C GLY A 299 14.06 -5.46 -3.86
N SER A 300 13.71 -6.48 -3.08
CA SER A 300 13.52 -7.86 -3.56
C SER A 300 12.30 -8.50 -2.92
N ALA A 301 11.52 -9.25 -3.71
CA ALA A 301 10.30 -9.90 -3.24
C ALA A 301 10.44 -11.43 -3.28
N PRO A 302 10.22 -12.15 -2.17
CA PRO A 302 9.98 -13.58 -2.20
C PRO A 302 8.64 -13.85 -2.88
N VAL A 303 8.58 -14.86 -3.76
CA VAL A 303 7.32 -15.29 -4.38
C VAL A 303 6.46 -16.00 -3.34
N MET A 304 5.36 -15.36 -2.95
CA MET A 304 4.46 -15.85 -1.91
C MET A 304 3.41 -16.79 -2.49
N PRO A 305 3.02 -17.85 -1.76
CA PRO A 305 1.94 -18.73 -2.19
C PRO A 305 0.60 -17.98 -2.21
N VAL A 306 -0.24 -18.31 -3.19
CA VAL A 306 -1.65 -17.93 -3.24
C VAL A 306 -2.50 -19.20 -3.31
N HIS A 307 -3.75 -19.11 -2.85
CA HIS A 307 -4.71 -20.20 -2.93
C HIS A 307 -5.01 -20.58 -4.39
N LYS A 308 -5.22 -21.86 -4.65
CA LYS A 308 -5.40 -22.41 -6.01
C LYS A 308 -6.87 -22.59 -6.40
N GLU A 309 -7.77 -22.39 -5.46
CA GLU A 309 -9.20 -22.46 -5.69
C GLU A 309 -9.64 -21.40 -6.69
N SER A 310 -10.46 -21.82 -7.67
CA SER A 310 -10.87 -20.94 -8.76
C SER A 310 -11.88 -19.90 -8.28
N SER A 311 -11.59 -18.63 -8.55
CA SER A 311 -12.53 -17.52 -8.38
C SER A 311 -13.21 -17.09 -9.68
N ALA A 312 -13.07 -17.88 -10.75
CA ALA A 312 -13.54 -17.50 -12.08
C ALA A 312 -15.05 -17.17 -12.12
N ASP A 313 -15.88 -18.05 -11.58
CA ASP A 313 -17.34 -17.85 -11.56
C ASP A 313 -17.74 -16.63 -10.73
N PHE A 314 -17.03 -16.35 -9.63
CA PHE A 314 -17.26 -15.17 -8.81
C PHE A 314 -16.94 -13.88 -9.59
N ILE A 315 -15.80 -13.82 -10.24
CA ILE A 315 -15.37 -12.65 -11.01
C ILE A 315 -16.23 -12.44 -12.27
N GLN A 316 -16.63 -13.53 -12.95
CA GLN A 316 -17.47 -13.47 -14.15
C GLN A 316 -18.88 -12.92 -13.89
N ARG A 317 -19.34 -12.88 -12.65
CA ARG A 317 -20.64 -12.27 -12.33
C ARG A 317 -20.68 -10.78 -12.68
N GLY A 318 -19.56 -10.09 -12.61
CA GLY A 318 -19.47 -8.66 -12.94
C GLY A 318 -20.38 -7.77 -12.10
N GLY A 319 -20.75 -6.63 -12.67
CA GLY A 319 -21.67 -5.67 -12.04
C GLY A 319 -21.06 -4.93 -10.86
N ARG A 320 -21.82 -4.78 -9.78
CA ARG A 320 -21.38 -3.97 -8.62
C ARG A 320 -21.71 -4.65 -7.30
N ILE A 321 -20.74 -4.73 -6.40
CA ILE A 321 -21.00 -4.96 -4.98
C ILE A 321 -21.49 -3.64 -4.39
N PRO A 322 -22.70 -3.57 -3.81
CA PRO A 322 -23.28 -2.32 -3.29
C PRO A 322 -22.45 -1.72 -2.15
N ALA A 323 -22.58 -0.40 -1.97
CA ALA A 323 -22.02 0.29 -0.82
C ALA A 323 -22.57 -0.29 0.50
N PRO A 324 -21.73 -0.40 1.55
CA PRO A 324 -22.13 -0.99 2.82
C PRO A 324 -23.10 -0.09 3.60
N LEU A 325 -23.90 -0.71 4.46
CA LEU A 325 -24.77 0.02 5.39
C LEU A 325 -23.97 0.37 6.65
N HIS A 326 -23.67 1.66 6.82
CA HIS A 326 -22.88 2.13 7.98
C HIS A 326 -23.72 2.49 9.22
N SER A 327 -25.05 2.58 9.08
CA SER A 327 -25.93 2.92 10.20
C SER A 327 -26.13 1.80 11.21
N LEU A 328 -25.89 0.57 10.82
CA LEU A 328 -25.95 -0.61 11.69
C LEU A 328 -24.51 -1.12 11.89
N ARG A 329 -23.97 -0.87 13.05
CA ARG A 329 -22.68 -1.41 13.48
C ARG A 329 -22.94 -2.60 14.41
N ASN A 330 -22.57 -3.77 13.98
CA ASN A 330 -22.63 -4.97 14.81
C ASN A 330 -21.33 -5.09 15.60
#